data_de3ba0a751c0c664f8e785347d93b4e3
#
_entry.id   de3ba0a751c0c664f8e785347d93b4e3
#
_cell.length_a   1.000
_cell.length_b   1.000
_cell.length_c   1.000
_cell.angle_alpha   90.00
_cell.angle_beta   90.00
_cell.angle_gamma   90.00
#
_symmetry.space_group_name_H-M   'P 1'
#
loop_
_entity.id
_entity.type
_entity.pdbx_description
1 polymer ?
#
loop_
_entity_poly.entity_id
_entity_poly.type
_entity_poly.pdbx_seq_one_letter_code
_entity_poly.pdbx_strand_id
1 'polypeptide(L)'
;MDQKAPLGLALIPILFLISLLAINVLGVFGDSALDGSNQMILILSGAVAGLIGILRGTSFDDLIEGIAHSIKSTTGALIILLLIGSLAGAWMISGVIPAMIYYGLKILSPGIFLPATAIICALISLATGSSWGTSATVGIALIGIGQALGMNEAMVAGAVVSGAYF
;
A
#
# COMPACT_ATOMS: atom_id res chain seq x y z
N MET A 1 -34.25 2.03 -14.36
CA MET A 1 -34.04 0.96 -15.38
C MET A 1 -32.61 0.50 -15.24
N ASP A 2 -32.44 -0.66 -14.62
CA ASP A 2 -31.12 -1.28 -14.35
C ASP A 2 -30.54 -1.85 -15.66
N GLN A 3 -30.05 -0.99 -16.53
CA GLN A 3 -29.31 -1.48 -17.71
C GLN A 3 -27.91 -1.87 -17.27
N LYS A 4 -27.74 -3.13 -16.89
CA LYS A 4 -26.42 -3.71 -16.65
C LYS A 4 -25.52 -3.41 -17.85
N ALA A 5 -24.40 -2.76 -17.61
CA ALA A 5 -23.42 -2.50 -18.68
C ALA A 5 -22.96 -3.83 -19.29
N PRO A 6 -22.86 -3.96 -20.62
CA PRO A 6 -22.28 -5.15 -21.22
C PRO A 6 -20.83 -5.31 -20.73
N LEU A 7 -20.44 -6.54 -20.46
CA LEU A 7 -19.14 -6.89 -19.88
C LEU A 7 -17.97 -6.21 -20.63
N GLY A 8 -18.04 -6.17 -21.96
CA GLY A 8 -17.00 -5.54 -22.79
C GLY A 8 -16.81 -4.05 -22.48
N LEU A 9 -17.91 -3.32 -22.23
CA LEU A 9 -17.84 -1.89 -21.90
C LEU A 9 -17.30 -1.65 -20.49
N ALA A 10 -17.65 -2.53 -19.54
CA ALA A 10 -17.16 -2.47 -18.16
C ALA A 10 -15.65 -2.79 -18.05
N LEU A 11 -15.11 -3.55 -18.99
CA LEU A 11 -13.68 -3.89 -19.04
C LEU A 11 -12.81 -2.76 -19.60
N ILE A 12 -13.36 -1.81 -20.36
CA ILE A 12 -12.57 -0.73 -20.98
C ILE A 12 -11.78 0.08 -19.96
N PRO A 13 -12.36 0.63 -18.88
CA PRO A 13 -11.59 1.40 -17.89
C PRO A 13 -10.54 0.55 -17.19
N ILE A 14 -10.80 -0.72 -16.96
CA ILE A 14 -9.87 -1.64 -16.30
C ILE A 14 -8.67 -1.93 -17.22
N LEU A 15 -8.91 -2.26 -18.47
CA LEU A 15 -7.84 -2.49 -19.44
C LEU A 15 -7.03 -1.22 -19.70
N PHE A 16 -7.68 -0.07 -19.75
CA PHE A 16 -7.02 1.24 -19.87
C PHE A 16 -6.09 1.49 -18.66
N LEU A 17 -6.59 1.28 -17.44
CA LEU A 17 -5.82 1.40 -16.21
C LEU A 17 -4.60 0.48 -16.22
N ILE A 18 -4.81 -0.82 -16.47
CA ILE A 18 -3.72 -1.81 -16.45
C ILE A 18 -2.66 -1.48 -17.50
N SER A 19 -3.10 -1.10 -18.72
CA SER A 19 -2.18 -0.77 -19.80
C SER A 19 -1.34 0.46 -19.49
N LEU A 20 -1.96 1.52 -18.96
CA LEU A 20 -1.24 2.73 -18.59
C LEU A 20 -0.29 2.51 -17.40
N LEU A 21 -0.71 1.74 -16.38
CA LEU A 21 0.18 1.40 -15.26
C LEU A 21 1.37 0.56 -15.74
N ALA A 22 1.13 -0.41 -16.62
CA ALA A 22 2.21 -1.23 -17.18
C ALA A 22 3.21 -0.37 -17.97
N ILE A 23 2.74 0.52 -18.85
CA ILE A 23 3.61 1.44 -19.60
C ILE A 23 4.36 2.36 -18.64
N ASN A 24 3.68 2.90 -17.63
CA ASN A 24 4.26 3.83 -16.67
C ASN A 24 5.40 3.19 -15.87
N VAL A 25 5.16 2.00 -15.35
CA VAL A 25 6.14 1.30 -14.48
C VAL A 25 7.23 0.64 -15.32
N LEU A 26 6.88 -0.07 -16.41
CA LEU A 26 7.85 -0.84 -17.17
C LEU A 26 8.61 -0.01 -18.22
N GLY A 27 8.02 1.09 -18.71
CA GLY A 27 8.55 1.82 -19.86
C GLY A 27 9.02 3.25 -19.58
N VAL A 28 8.50 3.92 -18.55
CA VAL A 28 8.74 5.37 -18.39
C VAL A 28 9.42 5.71 -17.07
N PHE A 29 8.83 5.37 -15.94
CA PHE A 29 9.29 5.86 -14.63
C PHE A 29 9.91 4.79 -13.74
N GLY A 30 9.74 3.50 -14.02
CA GLY A 30 10.26 2.43 -13.15
C GLY A 30 9.83 2.61 -11.69
N ASP A 31 10.80 2.61 -10.79
CA ASP A 31 10.56 2.76 -9.34
C ASP A 31 9.99 4.13 -8.96
N SER A 32 10.27 5.20 -9.76
CA SER A 32 9.71 6.55 -9.54
C SER A 32 8.22 6.66 -9.94
N ALA A 33 7.61 5.62 -10.49
CA ALA A 33 6.18 5.61 -10.81
C ALA A 33 5.29 5.86 -9.58
N LEU A 34 5.77 5.57 -8.37
CA LEU A 34 5.07 5.80 -7.11
C LEU A 34 5.05 7.26 -6.67
N ASP A 35 5.89 8.12 -7.23
CA ASP A 35 6.07 9.53 -6.82
C ASP A 35 4.98 10.47 -7.37
N GLY A 36 3.88 9.93 -7.90
CA GLY A 36 2.71 10.70 -8.34
C GLY A 36 2.12 10.27 -9.69
N SER A 37 2.91 9.69 -10.60
CA SER A 37 2.43 9.32 -11.93
C SER A 37 1.36 8.23 -11.90
N ASN A 38 1.46 7.24 -11.00
CA ASN A 38 0.42 6.23 -10.82
C ASN A 38 -0.90 6.84 -10.34
N GLN A 39 -0.86 7.86 -9.47
CA GLN A 39 -2.05 8.56 -8.98
C GLN A 39 -2.77 9.29 -10.12
N MET A 40 -2.02 9.93 -11.02
CA MET A 40 -2.61 10.57 -12.21
C MET A 40 -3.27 9.55 -13.15
N ILE A 41 -2.68 8.38 -13.33
CA ILE A 41 -3.26 7.30 -14.13
C ILE A 41 -4.56 6.78 -13.51
N LEU A 42 -4.61 6.65 -12.18
CA LEU A 42 -5.84 6.27 -11.48
C LEU A 42 -6.96 7.28 -11.70
N ILE A 43 -6.66 8.59 -11.60
CA ILE A 43 -7.63 9.67 -11.85
C ILE A 43 -8.12 9.64 -13.29
N LEU A 44 -7.21 9.50 -14.27
CA LEU A 44 -7.56 9.42 -15.69
C LEU A 44 -8.45 8.21 -15.98
N SER A 45 -8.12 7.06 -15.41
CA SER A 45 -8.91 5.84 -15.58
C SER A 45 -10.30 5.95 -14.92
N GLY A 46 -10.38 6.63 -13.79
CA GLY A 46 -11.65 7.01 -13.16
C GLY A 46 -12.46 7.94 -14.03
N ALA A 47 -11.83 8.95 -14.68
CA ALA A 47 -12.50 9.84 -15.61
C ALA A 47 -13.04 9.10 -16.84
N VAL A 48 -12.29 8.12 -17.39
CA VAL A 48 -12.77 7.26 -18.48
C VAL A 48 -13.98 6.44 -18.05
N ALA A 49 -13.97 5.88 -16.84
CA ALA A 49 -15.11 5.15 -16.30
C ALA A 49 -16.33 6.06 -16.13
N GLY A 50 -16.14 7.27 -15.59
CA GLY A 50 -17.20 8.27 -15.46
C GLY A 50 -17.78 8.71 -16.79
N LEU A 51 -16.93 8.94 -17.80
CA LEU A 51 -17.37 9.29 -19.15
C LEU A 51 -18.23 8.19 -19.77
N ILE A 52 -17.82 6.93 -19.64
CA ILE A 52 -18.61 5.78 -20.09
C ILE A 52 -19.96 5.74 -19.35
N GLY A 53 -19.99 6.02 -18.06
CA GLY A 53 -21.21 6.12 -17.26
C GLY A 53 -22.18 7.18 -17.82
N ILE A 54 -21.67 8.39 -18.08
CA ILE A 54 -22.45 9.50 -18.66
C ILE A 54 -23.01 9.12 -20.04
N LEU A 55 -22.18 8.54 -20.91
CA LEU A 55 -22.60 8.10 -22.24
C LEU A 55 -23.68 6.99 -22.18
N ARG A 56 -23.78 6.30 -21.06
CA ARG A 56 -24.81 5.29 -20.78
C ARG A 56 -26.04 5.84 -20.06
N GLY A 57 -26.08 7.15 -19.83
CA GLY A 57 -27.24 7.83 -19.26
C GLY A 57 -27.19 7.97 -17.73
N THR A 58 -26.04 7.71 -17.08
CA THR A 58 -25.83 8.06 -15.68
C THR A 58 -25.72 9.57 -15.58
N SER A 59 -26.46 10.20 -14.65
CA SER A 59 -26.33 11.64 -14.44
C SER A 59 -25.01 12.00 -13.77
N PHE A 60 -24.57 13.23 -13.94
CA PHE A 60 -23.36 13.69 -13.26
C PHE A 60 -23.54 13.70 -11.74
N ASP A 61 -24.76 14.02 -11.28
CA ASP A 61 -25.08 14.00 -9.84
C ASP A 61 -24.99 12.59 -9.24
N ASP A 62 -25.48 11.57 -9.96
CA ASP A 62 -25.34 10.16 -9.53
C ASP A 62 -23.87 9.73 -9.43
N LEU A 63 -23.02 10.21 -10.36
CA LEU A 63 -21.57 9.94 -10.31
C LEU A 63 -20.92 10.58 -9.07
N ILE A 64 -21.25 11.84 -8.79
CA ILE A 64 -20.75 12.55 -7.60
C ILE A 64 -21.23 11.87 -6.32
N GLU A 65 -22.49 11.48 -6.26
CA GLU A 65 -23.03 10.74 -5.11
C GLU A 65 -22.33 9.40 -4.92
N GLY A 66 -22.08 8.66 -5.99
CA GLY A 66 -21.33 7.40 -5.97
C GLY A 66 -19.90 7.57 -5.48
N ILE A 67 -19.21 8.64 -5.91
CA ILE A 67 -17.86 8.99 -5.43
C ILE A 67 -17.90 9.33 -3.94
N ALA A 68 -18.84 10.18 -3.53
CA ALA A 68 -19.00 10.58 -2.13
C ALA A 68 -19.29 9.38 -1.22
N HIS A 69 -20.15 8.47 -1.66
CA HIS A 69 -20.44 7.22 -0.95
C HIS A 69 -19.20 6.34 -0.82
N SER A 70 -18.41 6.18 -1.89
CA SER A 70 -17.17 5.41 -1.88
C SER A 70 -16.14 6.01 -0.91
N ILE A 71 -15.94 7.33 -0.93
CA ILE A 71 -15.07 8.03 0.01
C ILE A 71 -15.55 7.80 1.45
N LYS A 72 -16.85 7.97 1.71
CA LYS A 72 -17.42 7.75 3.04
C LYS A 72 -17.20 6.34 3.54
N SER A 73 -17.34 5.33 2.69
CA SER A 73 -17.14 3.92 3.08
C SER A 73 -15.69 3.58 3.41
N THR A 74 -14.73 4.28 2.77
CA THR A 74 -13.28 4.06 2.97
C THR A 74 -12.65 5.01 3.99
N THR A 75 -13.38 6.02 4.48
CA THR A 75 -12.85 7.05 5.40
C THR A 75 -12.21 6.46 6.64
N GLY A 76 -12.80 5.41 7.23
CA GLY A 76 -12.22 4.75 8.40
C GLY A 76 -10.84 4.16 8.12
N ALA A 77 -10.66 3.50 6.98
CA ALA A 77 -9.36 2.95 6.57
C ALA A 77 -8.33 4.06 6.32
N LEU A 78 -8.74 5.17 5.68
CA LEU A 78 -7.87 6.31 5.43
C LEU A 78 -7.38 6.95 6.74
N ILE A 79 -8.26 7.14 7.71
CA ILE A 79 -7.90 7.68 9.04
C ILE A 79 -6.89 6.76 9.74
N ILE A 80 -7.12 5.44 9.71
CA ILE A 80 -6.20 4.47 10.29
C ILE A 80 -4.81 4.56 9.63
N LEU A 81 -4.74 4.64 8.31
CA LEU A 81 -3.47 4.78 7.58
C LEU A 81 -2.74 6.07 7.95
N LEU A 82 -3.45 7.20 8.07
CA LEU A 82 -2.87 8.48 8.50
C LEU A 82 -2.35 8.40 9.95
N LEU A 83 -3.08 7.77 10.85
CA LEU A 83 -2.65 7.59 12.24
C LEU A 83 -1.42 6.68 12.34
N ILE A 84 -1.36 5.59 11.57
CA ILE A 84 -0.20 4.69 11.51
C ILE A 84 1.03 5.45 11.00
N GLY A 85 0.89 6.24 9.92
CA GLY A 85 1.98 7.06 9.41
C GLY A 85 2.47 8.09 10.42
N SER A 86 1.56 8.75 11.13
CA SER A 86 1.88 9.70 12.20
C SER A 86 2.60 9.01 13.36
N LEU A 87 2.17 7.82 13.75
CA LEU A 87 2.80 7.03 14.81
C LEU A 87 4.21 6.61 14.42
N ALA A 88 4.41 6.11 13.20
CA ALA A 88 5.73 5.75 12.70
C ALA A 88 6.67 6.95 12.68
N GLY A 89 6.22 8.13 12.24
CA GLY A 89 6.97 9.37 12.29
C GLY A 89 7.34 9.77 13.72
N ALA A 90 6.39 9.69 14.65
CA ALA A 90 6.65 9.96 16.07
C ALA A 90 7.68 8.99 16.67
N TRP A 91 7.65 7.72 16.31
CA TRP A 91 8.62 6.71 16.77
C TRP A 91 10.02 6.95 16.20
N MET A 92 10.13 7.49 14.98
CA MET A 92 11.43 7.89 14.45
C MET A 92 12.03 9.06 15.22
N ILE A 93 11.25 10.11 15.45
CA ILE A 93 11.72 11.34 16.12
C ILE A 93 12.00 11.08 17.61
N SER A 94 11.18 10.28 18.29
CA SER A 94 11.34 9.96 19.71
C SER A 94 12.49 9.00 20.01
N GLY A 95 13.14 8.43 19.00
CA GLY A 95 14.21 7.47 19.15
C GLY A 95 13.77 6.03 19.43
N VAL A 96 12.46 5.72 19.37
CA VAL A 96 11.94 4.35 19.53
C VAL A 96 12.50 3.44 18.45
N ILE A 97 12.40 3.83 17.16
CA ILE A 97 12.95 3.04 16.05
C ILE A 97 14.47 2.88 16.15
N PRO A 98 15.28 3.92 16.37
CA PRO A 98 16.71 3.78 16.65
C PRO A 98 17.03 2.84 17.80
N ALA A 99 16.26 2.90 18.90
CA ALA A 99 16.43 1.99 20.03
C ALA A 99 16.13 0.53 19.66
N MET A 100 15.05 0.29 18.90
CA MET A 100 14.72 -1.04 18.39
C MET A 100 15.84 -1.60 17.50
N ILE A 101 16.42 -0.77 16.63
CA ILE A 101 17.56 -1.15 15.79
C ILE A 101 18.77 -1.52 16.68
N TYR A 102 19.13 -0.68 17.64
CA TYR A 102 20.26 -0.91 18.52
C TYR A 102 20.14 -2.22 19.31
N TYR A 103 18.99 -2.48 19.92
CA TYR A 103 18.76 -3.72 20.67
C TYR A 103 18.58 -4.93 19.76
N GLY A 104 17.94 -4.74 18.61
CA GLY A 104 17.77 -5.79 17.62
C GLY A 104 19.09 -6.34 17.08
N LEU A 105 20.08 -5.46 16.84
CA LEU A 105 21.44 -5.84 16.43
C LEU A 105 22.19 -6.68 17.50
N LYS A 106 21.81 -6.58 18.77
CA LYS A 106 22.40 -7.38 19.83
C LYS A 106 21.81 -8.79 19.94
N ILE A 107 20.59 -8.98 19.42
CA ILE A 107 19.83 -10.23 19.58
C ILE A 107 19.80 -11.02 18.27
N LEU A 108 19.71 -10.34 17.13
CA LEU A 108 19.52 -10.96 15.83
C LEU A 108 20.85 -11.06 15.09
N SER A 109 21.20 -12.27 14.67
CA SER A 109 22.36 -12.52 13.80
C SER A 109 21.93 -12.64 12.33
N PRO A 110 22.79 -12.31 11.35
CA PRO A 110 22.46 -12.34 9.92
C PRO A 110 21.91 -13.70 9.45
N GLY A 111 22.40 -14.80 10.00
CA GLY A 111 22.02 -16.16 9.57
C GLY A 111 20.58 -16.55 9.88
N ILE A 112 19.97 -15.94 10.90
CA ILE A 112 18.58 -16.23 11.32
C ILE A 112 17.67 -15.02 11.12
N PHE A 113 18.19 -13.91 10.63
CA PHE A 113 17.49 -12.64 10.60
C PHE A 113 16.20 -12.68 9.78
N LEU A 114 16.23 -13.19 8.54
CA LEU A 114 15.04 -13.22 7.67
C LEU A 114 13.92 -14.11 8.21
N PRO A 115 14.18 -15.38 8.63
CA PRO A 115 13.12 -16.17 9.28
C PRO A 115 12.60 -15.54 10.57
N ALA A 116 13.48 -14.96 11.41
CA ALA A 116 13.07 -14.28 12.62
C ALA A 116 12.18 -13.07 12.31
N THR A 117 12.54 -12.27 11.31
CA THR A 117 11.75 -11.12 10.83
C THR A 117 10.34 -11.56 10.42
N ALA A 118 10.22 -12.61 9.62
CA ALA A 118 8.92 -13.12 9.19
C ALA A 118 8.08 -13.61 10.37
N ILE A 119 8.67 -14.36 11.31
CA ILE A 119 7.98 -14.85 12.51
C ILE A 119 7.53 -13.70 13.41
N ILE A 120 8.40 -12.72 13.67
CA ILE A 120 8.08 -11.55 14.50
C ILE A 120 6.93 -10.77 13.88
N CYS A 121 6.98 -10.50 12.58
CA CYS A 121 5.91 -9.79 11.88
C CYS A 121 4.60 -10.59 11.91
N ALA A 122 4.65 -11.91 11.75
CA ALA A 122 3.49 -12.77 11.83
C ALA A 122 2.83 -12.71 13.22
N LEU A 123 3.62 -12.87 14.27
CA LEU A 123 3.12 -12.81 15.66
C LEU A 123 2.51 -11.45 15.99
N ILE A 124 3.17 -10.36 15.59
CA ILE A 124 2.66 -9.01 15.84
C ILE A 124 1.41 -8.74 15.01
N SER A 125 1.37 -9.16 13.73
CA SER A 125 0.21 -9.00 12.87
C SER A 125 -1.01 -9.75 13.41
N LEU A 126 -0.82 -10.97 13.91
CA LEU A 126 -1.87 -11.74 14.60
C LEU A 126 -2.35 -11.04 15.87
N ALA A 127 -1.42 -10.57 16.69
CA ALA A 127 -1.75 -9.95 17.97
C ALA A 127 -2.49 -8.60 17.80
N THR A 128 -2.11 -7.82 16.79
CA THR A 128 -2.70 -6.49 16.51
C THR A 128 -3.89 -6.54 15.57
N GLY A 129 -4.04 -7.63 14.80
CA GLY A 129 -5.04 -7.73 13.73
C GLY A 129 -4.78 -6.79 12.54
N SER A 130 -3.56 -6.24 12.39
CA SER A 130 -3.24 -5.26 11.36
C SER A 130 -1.91 -5.55 10.67
N SER A 131 -1.99 -6.07 9.44
CA SER A 131 -0.82 -6.29 8.59
C SER A 131 -0.14 -4.97 8.20
N TRP A 132 -0.94 -3.94 7.85
CA TRP A 132 -0.45 -2.60 7.53
C TRP A 132 0.25 -1.95 8.71
N GLY A 133 -0.36 -2.01 9.89
CA GLY A 133 0.23 -1.46 11.12
C GLY A 133 1.56 -2.13 11.45
N THR A 134 1.65 -3.45 11.33
CA THR A 134 2.87 -4.21 11.56
C THR A 134 3.98 -3.81 10.58
N SER A 135 3.67 -3.77 9.28
CA SER A 135 4.65 -3.42 8.24
C SER A 135 5.15 -1.98 8.39
N ALA A 136 4.25 -1.02 8.66
CA ALA A 136 4.56 0.40 8.75
C ALA A 136 5.20 0.81 10.09
N THR A 137 5.27 -0.04 11.08
CA THR A 137 5.89 0.25 12.39
C THR A 137 7.10 -0.65 12.65
N VAL A 138 6.87 -1.86 13.13
CA VAL A 138 7.94 -2.82 13.41
C VAL A 138 8.71 -3.21 12.16
N GLY A 139 8.04 -3.30 11.01
CA GLY A 139 8.68 -3.57 9.73
C GLY A 139 9.77 -2.55 9.37
N ILE A 140 9.54 -1.25 9.60
CA ILE A 140 10.54 -0.20 9.35
C ILE A 140 11.77 -0.41 10.24
N ALA A 141 11.58 -0.74 11.52
CA ALA A 141 12.70 -1.02 12.42
C ALA A 141 13.49 -2.26 11.98
N LEU A 142 12.80 -3.33 11.55
CA LEU A 142 13.44 -4.54 11.03
C LEU A 142 14.21 -4.28 9.73
N ILE A 143 13.70 -3.44 8.82
CA ILE A 143 14.43 -2.99 7.64
C ILE A 143 15.71 -2.26 8.05
N GLY A 144 15.64 -1.34 9.00
CA GLY A 144 16.81 -0.64 9.53
C GLY A 144 17.84 -1.58 10.17
N ILE A 145 17.41 -2.63 10.87
CA ILE A 145 18.31 -3.67 11.41
C ILE A 145 18.98 -4.43 10.25
N GLY A 146 18.21 -4.84 9.25
CA GLY A 146 18.73 -5.54 8.08
C GLY A 146 19.77 -4.73 7.31
N GLN A 147 19.52 -3.42 7.11
CA GLN A 147 20.48 -2.48 6.53
C GLN A 147 21.79 -2.43 7.35
N ALA A 148 21.68 -2.31 8.67
CA ALA A 148 22.84 -2.26 9.56
C ALA A 148 23.62 -3.59 9.59
N LEU A 149 22.97 -4.73 9.29
CA LEU A 149 23.59 -6.04 9.09
C LEU A 149 24.15 -6.23 7.68
N GLY A 150 24.05 -5.25 6.78
CA GLY A 150 24.52 -5.33 5.40
C GLY A 150 23.67 -6.23 4.49
N MET A 151 22.41 -6.48 4.85
CA MET A 151 21.49 -7.31 4.07
C MET A 151 20.80 -6.53 2.97
N ASN A 152 20.38 -7.22 1.91
CA ASN A 152 19.62 -6.61 0.84
C ASN A 152 18.23 -6.19 1.34
N GLU A 153 17.90 -4.90 1.18
CA GLU A 153 16.64 -4.31 1.68
C GLU A 153 15.40 -5.00 1.10
N ALA A 154 15.42 -5.37 -0.18
CA ALA A 154 14.29 -6.03 -0.82
C ALA A 154 14.01 -7.42 -0.18
N MET A 155 15.06 -8.16 0.21
CA MET A 155 14.91 -9.44 0.91
C MET A 155 14.30 -9.23 2.31
N VAL A 156 14.75 -8.20 3.02
CA VAL A 156 14.23 -7.88 4.35
C VAL A 156 12.77 -7.41 4.26
N ALA A 157 12.46 -6.52 3.32
CA ALA A 157 11.09 -6.07 3.07
C ALA A 157 10.18 -7.25 2.68
N GLY A 158 10.67 -8.18 1.85
CA GLY A 158 9.97 -9.41 1.51
C GLY A 158 9.66 -10.27 2.74
N ALA A 159 10.60 -10.43 3.66
CA ALA A 159 10.38 -11.15 4.92
C ALA A 159 9.36 -10.46 5.83
N VAL A 160 9.41 -9.11 5.94
CA VAL A 160 8.44 -8.31 6.69
C VAL A 160 7.04 -8.51 6.13
N VAL A 161 6.87 -8.33 4.81
CA VAL A 161 5.57 -8.46 4.15
C VAL A 161 5.06 -9.90 4.23
N SER A 162 5.91 -10.88 3.97
CA SER A 162 5.55 -12.30 4.08
C SER A 162 5.05 -12.66 5.48
N GLY A 163 5.67 -12.12 6.53
CA GLY A 163 5.20 -12.36 7.90
C GLY A 163 3.94 -11.59 8.25
N ALA A 164 3.83 -10.33 7.81
CA ALA A 164 2.69 -9.50 8.19
C ALA A 164 1.38 -9.87 7.48
N TYR A 165 1.46 -10.49 6.29
CA TYR A 165 0.30 -10.77 5.42
C TYR A 165 0.04 -12.27 5.20
N PHE A 166 0.60 -13.15 6.03
CA PHE A 166 0.42 -14.61 5.87
C PHE A 166 -1.04 -15.06 6.03
#